data_569ae28b62979073d5a285694926488d
#
_entry.id   569ae28b62979073d5a285694926488d
#
_cell.length_a   1.000
_cell.length_b   1.000
_cell.length_c   1.000
_cell.angle_alpha   90.00
_cell.angle_beta   90.00
_cell.angle_gamma   90.00
#
_symmetry.space_group_name_H-M   'P 1'
#
loop_
_entity.id
_entity.type
_entity.pdbx_description
1 polymer ?
#
loop_
_entity_poly.entity_id
_entity_poly.type
_entity_poly.pdbx_seq_one_letter_code
_entity_poly.pdbx_strand_id
1 'polypeptide(L)'
;MLQVNELNQYYGGSHILRGVSFQALRGEVTCLLGRNGVGKTTLLKCLMGLIPAKSGDIVWQGKKITHSKPHQRVRAGVAYVPQGREIFPRLTVEENLLLGLSRFSARDAKQVPDEIWQLFPVLKEMKHRRG
;
A
#
# COMPACT_ATOMS: atom_id res chain seq x y z
N MET A 1 -2.45 -8.45 -11.36
CA MET A 1 -1.22 -9.23 -11.08
C MET A 1 -0.09 -8.25 -10.79
N LEU A 2 0.68 -8.52 -9.74
CA LEU A 2 1.94 -7.85 -9.41
C LEU A 2 3.09 -8.78 -9.78
N GLN A 3 4.10 -8.25 -10.47
CA GLN A 3 5.34 -8.97 -10.75
C GLN A 3 6.52 -8.15 -10.22
N VAL A 4 7.44 -8.82 -9.57
CA VAL A 4 8.69 -8.26 -9.07
C VAL A 4 9.82 -9.10 -9.64
N ASN A 5 10.81 -8.47 -10.28
CA ASN A 5 11.91 -9.13 -10.96
C ASN A 5 13.23 -8.55 -10.47
N GLU A 6 14.08 -9.40 -9.90
CA GLU A 6 15.46 -9.10 -9.48
C GLU A 6 15.58 -7.79 -8.67
N LEU A 7 14.63 -7.56 -7.75
CA LEU A 7 14.58 -6.32 -6.98
C LEU A 7 15.71 -6.26 -5.95
N ASN A 8 16.51 -5.22 -6.03
CA ASN A 8 17.62 -4.96 -5.12
C ASN A 8 17.42 -3.62 -4.42
N GLN A 9 17.68 -3.58 -3.12
CA GLN A 9 17.62 -2.38 -2.31
C GLN A 9 18.71 -2.37 -1.24
N TYR A 10 19.23 -1.17 -0.96
CA TYR A 10 20.30 -0.94 0.01
C TYR A 10 19.91 0.18 0.96
N TYR A 11 20.29 0.03 2.24
CA TYR A 11 20.36 1.13 3.19
C TYR A 11 21.83 1.42 3.46
N GLY A 12 22.33 2.60 2.96
CA GLY A 12 23.76 2.87 2.98
C GLY A 12 24.53 1.75 2.29
N GLY A 13 25.47 1.12 3.00
CA GLY A 13 26.23 -0.04 2.50
C GLY A 13 25.55 -1.39 2.68
N SER A 14 24.42 -1.47 3.37
CA SER A 14 23.76 -2.74 3.67
C SER A 14 22.80 -3.16 2.57
N HIS A 15 23.04 -4.32 1.93
CA HIS A 15 22.19 -4.92 0.91
C HIS A 15 21.02 -5.65 1.56
N ILE A 16 19.84 -5.06 1.57
CA ILE A 16 18.65 -5.56 2.25
C ILE A 16 17.83 -6.48 1.36
N LEU A 17 17.47 -6.03 0.15
CA LEU A 17 16.80 -6.88 -0.84
C LEU A 17 17.82 -7.34 -1.87
N ARG A 18 17.94 -8.64 -2.04
CA ARG A 18 18.96 -9.29 -2.87
C ARG A 18 18.33 -10.07 -4.00
N GLY A 19 18.08 -9.42 -5.13
CA GLY A 19 17.51 -10.06 -6.32
C GLY A 19 16.15 -10.70 -6.07
N VAL A 20 15.26 -10.01 -5.33
CA VAL A 20 13.95 -10.57 -4.97
C VAL A 20 13.06 -10.64 -6.20
N SER A 21 12.56 -11.84 -6.51
CA SER A 21 11.66 -12.08 -7.63
C SER A 21 10.45 -12.90 -7.17
N PHE A 22 9.23 -12.45 -7.50
CA PHE A 22 7.98 -13.16 -7.23
C PHE A 22 6.83 -12.60 -8.06
N GLN A 23 5.71 -13.31 -8.04
CA GLN A 23 4.44 -12.88 -8.62
C GLN A 23 3.32 -13.01 -7.58
N ALA A 24 2.41 -12.05 -7.57
CA ALA A 24 1.16 -12.12 -6.83
C ALA A 24 0.00 -12.05 -7.83
N LEU A 25 -0.78 -13.12 -7.92
CA LEU A 25 -1.84 -13.25 -8.90
C LEU A 25 -3.09 -12.48 -8.47
N ARG A 26 -3.91 -12.12 -9.44
CA ARG A 26 -5.19 -11.45 -9.18
C ARG A 26 -6.18 -12.44 -8.56
N GLY A 27 -6.88 -12.00 -7.50
CA GLY A 27 -7.88 -12.82 -6.82
C GLY A 27 -7.30 -13.80 -5.79
N GLU A 28 -5.98 -13.76 -5.56
CA GLU A 28 -5.30 -14.61 -4.60
C GLU A 28 -4.67 -13.80 -3.46
N VAL A 29 -4.44 -14.48 -2.34
CA VAL A 29 -3.66 -13.94 -1.20
C VAL A 29 -2.24 -14.48 -1.29
N THR A 30 -1.28 -13.61 -1.42
CA THR A 30 0.15 -13.95 -1.40
C THR A 30 0.72 -13.60 -0.03
N CYS A 31 1.27 -14.58 0.68
CA CYS A 31 1.89 -14.40 1.99
C CYS A 31 3.40 -14.15 1.88
N LEU A 32 3.86 -13.09 2.52
CA LEU A 32 5.29 -12.78 2.66
C LEU A 32 5.76 -13.21 4.05
N LEU A 33 6.46 -14.33 4.12
CA LEU A 33 6.95 -14.91 5.36
C LEU A 33 8.44 -14.62 5.57
N GLY A 34 8.86 -14.56 6.83
CA GLY A 34 10.25 -14.37 7.21
C GLY A 34 10.39 -13.79 8.62
N ARG A 35 11.58 -13.92 9.21
CA ARG A 35 11.91 -13.36 10.53
C ARG A 35 11.83 -11.82 10.50
N ASN A 36 11.77 -11.20 11.69
CA ASN A 36 11.86 -9.74 11.80
C ASN A 36 13.25 -9.26 11.35
N GLY A 37 13.30 -8.10 10.67
CA GLY A 37 14.54 -7.51 10.19
C GLY A 37 15.10 -8.05 8.87
N VAL A 38 14.45 -9.06 8.23
CA VAL A 38 14.97 -9.65 6.97
C VAL A 38 14.55 -8.93 5.69
N GLY A 39 13.89 -7.76 5.79
CA GLY A 39 13.55 -6.94 4.62
C GLY A 39 12.08 -6.95 4.18
N LYS A 40 11.15 -7.62 4.89
CA LYS A 40 9.70 -7.63 4.53
C LYS A 40 9.12 -6.22 4.39
N THR A 41 9.30 -5.38 5.42
CA THR A 41 8.84 -3.99 5.41
C THR A 41 9.55 -3.17 4.33
N THR A 42 10.83 -3.43 4.09
CA THR A 42 11.60 -2.79 3.02
C THR A 42 11.01 -3.13 1.66
N LEU A 43 10.67 -4.40 1.42
CA LEU A 43 10.01 -4.82 0.19
C LEU A 43 8.68 -4.08 -0.02
N LEU A 44 7.81 -4.06 0.99
CA LEU A 44 6.53 -3.36 0.91
C LEU A 44 6.71 -1.86 0.65
N LYS A 45 7.68 -1.21 1.30
CA LYS A 45 8.02 0.20 1.04
C LYS A 45 8.55 0.44 -0.38
N CYS A 46 9.34 -0.49 -0.94
CA CYS A 46 9.76 -0.43 -2.34
C CYS A 46 8.56 -0.58 -3.29
N LEU A 47 7.64 -1.53 -3.01
CA LEU A 47 6.43 -1.73 -3.80
C LEU A 47 5.53 -0.49 -3.82
N MET A 48 5.50 0.27 -2.72
CA MET A 48 4.77 1.54 -2.64
C MET A 48 5.55 2.74 -3.20
N GLY A 49 6.84 2.60 -3.50
CA GLY A 49 7.69 3.70 -3.93
C GLY A 49 8.06 4.69 -2.83
N LEU A 50 7.89 4.29 -1.57
CA LEU A 50 8.29 5.08 -0.39
C LEU A 50 9.80 5.10 -0.22
N ILE A 51 10.48 4.04 -0.66
CA ILE A 51 11.93 3.96 -0.80
C ILE A 51 12.28 3.49 -2.22
N PRO A 52 13.37 3.98 -2.81
CA PRO A 52 13.76 3.58 -4.16
C PRO A 52 14.35 2.17 -4.15
N ALA A 53 14.05 1.39 -5.17
CA ALA A 53 14.84 0.22 -5.51
C ALA A 53 16.15 0.64 -6.21
N LYS A 54 17.25 -0.05 -5.96
CA LYS A 54 18.54 0.20 -6.61
C LYS A 54 18.54 -0.36 -8.04
N SER A 55 17.95 -1.53 -8.21
CA SER A 55 17.78 -2.21 -9.51
C SER A 55 16.61 -3.18 -9.46
N GLY A 56 16.26 -3.75 -10.59
CA GLY A 56 15.13 -4.65 -10.76
C GLY A 56 13.86 -3.92 -11.19
N ASP A 57 12.80 -4.67 -11.39
CA ASP A 57 11.55 -4.18 -11.94
C ASP A 57 10.35 -4.52 -11.07
N ILE A 58 9.42 -3.56 -10.99
CA ILE A 58 8.10 -3.74 -10.40
C ILE A 58 7.07 -3.46 -11.49
N VAL A 59 6.24 -4.47 -11.80
CA VAL A 59 5.19 -4.40 -12.81
C VAL A 59 3.83 -4.63 -12.15
N TRP A 60 2.93 -3.69 -12.31
CA TRP A 60 1.56 -3.72 -11.81
C TRP A 60 0.57 -3.72 -12.97
N GLN A 61 -0.24 -4.77 -13.07
CA GLN A 61 -1.24 -4.94 -14.14
C GLN A 61 -0.65 -4.71 -15.54
N GLY A 62 0.54 -5.27 -15.81
CA GLY A 62 1.24 -5.14 -17.08
C GLY A 62 2.00 -3.83 -17.29
N LYS A 63 1.89 -2.87 -16.37
CA LYS A 63 2.58 -1.58 -16.45
C LYS A 63 3.76 -1.52 -15.48
N LYS A 64 4.93 -1.15 -15.98
CA LYS A 64 6.12 -0.92 -15.14
C LYS A 64 5.93 0.31 -14.26
N ILE A 65 6.04 0.12 -12.94
CA ILE A 65 5.86 1.17 -11.93
C ILE A 65 7.10 1.39 -11.06
N THR A 66 8.24 0.80 -11.41
CA THR A 66 9.48 0.84 -10.62
C THR A 66 9.85 2.25 -10.18
N HIS A 67 9.75 3.22 -11.09
CA HIS A 67 10.09 4.63 -10.83
C HIS A 67 8.87 5.54 -10.62
N SER A 68 7.66 4.97 -10.54
CA SER A 68 6.45 5.75 -10.28
C SER A 68 6.44 6.25 -8.83
N LYS A 69 6.00 7.49 -8.64
CA LYS A 69 5.82 8.10 -7.31
C LYS A 69 4.70 7.40 -6.52
N PRO A 70 4.71 7.43 -5.18
CA PRO A 70 3.68 6.76 -4.35
C PRO A 70 2.25 7.10 -4.76
N HIS A 71 1.92 8.38 -4.96
CA HIS A 71 0.58 8.80 -5.34
C HIS A 71 0.13 8.26 -6.71
N GLN A 72 1.06 8.04 -7.64
CA GLN A 72 0.76 7.43 -8.95
C GLN A 72 0.42 5.94 -8.79
N ARG A 73 1.10 5.23 -7.87
CA ARG A 73 0.80 3.83 -7.54
C ARG A 73 -0.56 3.70 -6.87
N VAL A 74 -0.89 4.61 -5.96
CA VAL A 74 -2.24 4.66 -5.35
C VAL A 74 -3.31 4.88 -6.42
N ARG A 75 -3.12 5.80 -7.36
CA ARG A 75 -4.05 6.01 -8.49
C ARG A 75 -4.16 4.78 -9.39
N ALA A 76 -3.09 4.02 -9.54
CA ALA A 76 -3.11 2.74 -10.26
C ALA A 76 -3.79 1.59 -9.48
N GLY A 77 -4.22 1.83 -8.24
CA GLY A 77 -4.95 0.88 -7.42
C GLY A 77 -4.11 0.05 -6.45
N VAL A 78 -2.86 0.45 -6.19
CA VAL A 78 -2.05 -0.16 -5.14
C VAL A 78 -2.36 0.55 -3.82
N ALA A 79 -2.74 -0.21 -2.80
CA ALA A 79 -2.96 0.30 -1.45
C ALA A 79 -1.93 -0.30 -0.47
N TYR A 80 -1.67 0.41 0.61
CA TYR A 80 -0.71 0.00 1.64
C TYR A 80 -1.29 0.21 3.03
N VAL A 81 -1.23 -0.84 3.84
CA VAL A 81 -1.53 -0.77 5.26
C VAL A 81 -0.21 -0.89 6.01
N PRO A 82 0.30 0.19 6.63
CA PRO A 82 1.58 0.17 7.35
C PRO A 82 1.48 -0.63 8.65
N GLN A 83 2.62 -0.98 9.20
CA GLN A 83 2.70 -1.55 10.54
C GLN A 83 2.35 -0.46 11.57
N GLY A 84 1.50 -0.79 12.52
CA GLY A 84 1.00 0.15 13.51
C GLY A 84 -0.37 0.72 13.13
N ARG A 85 -0.83 1.67 13.86
CA ARG A 85 -2.16 2.26 13.66
C ARG A 85 -2.17 3.43 12.69
N GLU A 86 -1.08 4.05 12.41
CA GLU A 86 -0.81 5.18 11.46
C GLU A 86 -2.05 5.89 10.86
N ILE A 87 -3.09 6.07 11.68
CA ILE A 87 -4.26 6.87 11.36
C ILE A 87 -3.94 8.35 11.62
N PHE A 88 -4.70 9.25 11.04
CA PHE A 88 -4.60 10.68 11.29
C PHE A 88 -5.40 11.04 12.53
N PRO A 89 -4.77 11.26 13.71
CA PRO A 89 -5.48 11.40 14.99
C PRO A 89 -6.26 12.72 15.10
N ARG A 90 -5.99 13.69 14.24
CA ARG A 90 -6.71 14.96 14.19
C ARG A 90 -7.97 14.90 13.31
N LEU A 91 -8.05 13.88 12.46
CA LEU A 91 -9.20 13.63 11.60
C LEU A 91 -10.20 12.71 12.32
N THR A 92 -11.47 12.85 11.97
CA THR A 92 -12.50 11.91 12.39
C THR A 92 -12.34 10.55 11.75
N VAL A 93 -13.04 9.54 12.24
CA VAL A 93 -13.10 8.20 11.61
C VAL A 93 -13.58 8.32 10.17
N GLU A 94 -14.65 9.09 9.92
CA GLU A 94 -15.17 9.30 8.56
C GLU A 94 -14.15 9.97 7.64
N GLU A 95 -13.47 11.02 8.10
CA GLU A 95 -12.44 11.70 7.33
C GLU A 95 -11.23 10.79 7.03
N ASN A 96 -10.81 9.95 7.98
CA ASN A 96 -9.77 8.95 7.75
C ASN A 96 -10.18 7.94 6.66
N LEU A 97 -11.44 7.48 6.66
CA LEU A 97 -11.97 6.58 5.62
C LEU A 97 -12.03 7.26 4.25
N LEU A 98 -12.43 8.54 4.20
CA LEU A 98 -12.49 9.33 2.97
C LEU A 98 -11.12 9.49 2.31
N LEU A 99 -10.02 9.54 3.08
CA LEU A 99 -8.67 9.56 2.51
C LEU A 99 -8.38 8.33 1.63
N GLY A 100 -8.92 7.16 1.98
CA GLY A 100 -8.80 5.94 1.18
C GLY A 100 -9.45 6.05 -0.21
N LEU A 101 -10.35 7.00 -0.40
CA LEU A 101 -11.03 7.26 -1.68
C LEU A 101 -10.26 8.21 -2.60
N SER A 102 -9.09 8.68 -2.22
CA SER A 102 -8.27 9.65 -2.96
C SER A 102 -7.88 9.19 -4.39
N ARG A 103 -7.99 7.89 -4.69
CA ARG A 103 -7.79 7.35 -6.05
C ARG A 103 -8.96 7.62 -7.01
N PHE A 104 -10.15 7.87 -6.47
CA PHE A 104 -11.37 8.10 -7.24
C PHE A 104 -11.53 9.59 -7.59
N SER A 105 -12.46 9.90 -8.49
CA SER A 105 -12.76 11.28 -8.82
C SER A 105 -13.36 12.01 -7.63
N ALA A 106 -13.24 13.34 -7.59
CA ALA A 106 -13.85 14.16 -6.54
C ALA A 106 -15.39 14.01 -6.47
N ARG A 107 -16.02 13.52 -7.55
CA ARG A 107 -17.45 13.22 -7.59
C ARG A 107 -17.78 11.93 -6.82
N ASP A 108 -16.92 10.91 -6.96
CA ASP A 108 -17.14 9.56 -6.40
C ASP A 108 -16.60 9.45 -4.97
N ALA A 109 -15.71 10.36 -4.55
CA ALA A 109 -15.05 10.37 -3.25
C ALA A 109 -15.76 11.22 -2.19
N LYS A 110 -17.06 11.57 -2.39
CA LYS A 110 -17.79 12.48 -1.49
C LYS A 110 -18.25 11.86 -0.18
N GLN A 111 -18.44 10.55 -0.15
CA GLN A 111 -18.94 9.84 1.02
C GLN A 111 -18.33 8.44 1.12
N VAL A 112 -18.24 7.94 2.34
CA VAL A 112 -17.80 6.56 2.58
C VAL A 112 -18.87 5.62 2.00
N PRO A 113 -18.47 4.62 1.18
CA PRO A 113 -19.41 3.64 0.63
C PRO A 113 -20.19 2.90 1.72
N ASP A 114 -21.47 2.65 1.49
CA ASP A 114 -22.34 1.94 2.45
C ASP A 114 -21.82 0.54 2.79
N GLU A 115 -21.16 -0.13 1.85
CA GLU A 115 -20.51 -1.41 2.06
C GLU A 115 -19.51 -1.38 3.23
N ILE A 116 -18.76 -0.30 3.38
CA ILE A 116 -17.81 -0.14 4.50
C ILE A 116 -18.56 -0.07 5.84
N TRP A 117 -19.67 0.64 5.89
CA TRP A 117 -20.51 0.72 7.09
C TRP A 117 -21.18 -0.60 7.43
N GLN A 118 -21.51 -1.42 6.43
CA GLN A 118 -22.06 -2.76 6.62
C GLN A 118 -21.00 -3.74 7.15
N LEU A 119 -19.78 -3.69 6.59
CA LEU A 119 -18.67 -4.54 7.04
C LEU A 119 -18.15 -4.16 8.44
N PHE A 120 -18.20 -2.88 8.76
CA PHE A 120 -17.67 -2.34 10.04
C PHE A 120 -18.70 -1.42 10.73
N PRO A 121 -19.81 -1.96 11.28
CA PRO A 121 -20.88 -1.14 11.87
C PRO A 121 -20.40 -0.20 12.98
N VAL A 122 -19.44 -0.64 13.79
CA VAL A 122 -18.86 0.17 14.88
C VAL A 122 -18.23 1.48 14.34
N LEU A 123 -17.63 1.46 13.17
CA LEU A 123 -17.05 2.68 12.58
C LEU A 123 -18.13 3.70 12.22
N LYS A 124 -19.34 3.24 11.84
CA LYS A 124 -20.48 4.11 11.57
C LYS A 124 -20.96 4.83 12.85
N GLU A 125 -21.02 4.12 13.95
CA GLU A 125 -21.39 4.70 15.27
C GLU A 125 -20.37 5.73 15.74
N MET A 126 -19.08 5.48 15.42
CA MET A 126 -17.95 6.30 15.83
C MET A 126 -17.51 7.33 14.78
N LYS A 127 -18.24 7.49 13.68
CA LYS A 127 -17.78 8.24 12.50
C LYS A 127 -17.32 9.68 12.78
N HIS A 128 -17.89 10.35 13.80
CA HIS A 128 -17.54 11.70 14.21
C HIS A 128 -16.45 11.78 15.29
N ARG A 129 -15.98 10.64 15.82
CA ARG A 129 -14.88 10.60 16.78
C ARG A 129 -13.55 10.81 16.07
N ARG A 130 -12.63 11.45 16.75
CA ARG A 130 -11.22 11.56 16.27
C ARG A 130 -10.50 10.24 16.46
N GLY A 131 -9.52 9.99 15.58
CA GLY A 131 -8.70 8.79 15.58
C GLY A 131 -7.71 8.69 16.73
#